data_902a4c46238702c44fdfbed3e307c4dc
#
_entry.id   902a4c46238702c44fdfbed3e307c4dc
#
_cell.length_a   1.000
_cell.length_b   1.000
_cell.length_c   1.000
_cell.angle_alpha   90.00
_cell.angle_beta   90.00
_cell.angle_gamma   90.00
#
_symmetry.space_group_name_H-M   'P 1'
#
loop_
_entity.id
_entity.type
_entity.pdbx_description
1 polymer ?
#
loop_
_entity_poly.entity_id
_entity_poly.type
_entity_poly.pdbx_seq_one_letter_code
_entity_poly.pdbx_strand_id
1 'polypeptide(L)'
;RQRQMCIRDRCKTTDPWGKWSEPAYVRKVVGWIDPCPFWDEDGKAYMVTAFARSRIGFKSMLYMSPIEPDCSGVLDDGQFIYDGHATQPTIEGPKLYKRNGYYYIFAPAGGVKPGWQTVLRSKNIYGPWEEKIVLHQGNSPVNGPHQGAWVDTPDGQDWFLHFQDVGNAGRIVHLQPMHWENDWPVIGVNAVDGCGEPVLRYKKPEVGAAYPIDTPEDSDFFEGDRLGLQWQWNANYKKEWYDLK
;
A
#
# COMPACT_ATOMS: atom_id res chain seq x y z
N ARG A 1 -18.82 18.55 -4.60
CA ARG A 1 -17.53 19.25 -4.75
C ARG A 1 -16.44 18.24 -4.47
N GLN A 2 -15.69 17.84 -5.49
CA GLN A 2 -14.53 16.99 -5.35
C GLN A 2 -13.52 17.68 -4.43
N ARG A 3 -13.17 17.04 -3.33
CA ARG A 3 -12.02 17.49 -2.54
C ARG A 3 -10.78 17.44 -3.41
N GLN A 4 -10.10 18.56 -3.45
CA GLN A 4 -8.76 18.62 -4.01
C GLN A 4 -7.84 17.78 -3.10
N MET A 5 -7.58 16.54 -3.49
CA MET A 5 -6.46 15.77 -2.92
C MET A 5 -5.17 16.32 -3.54
N CYS A 6 -4.76 17.47 -3.07
CA CYS A 6 -3.56 18.19 -3.56
C CYS A 6 -2.50 18.28 -2.48
N ILE A 7 -2.57 17.42 -1.45
CA ILE A 7 -1.85 17.66 -0.21
C ILE A 7 -1.18 16.37 0.18
N ARG A 8 0.13 16.43 0.38
CA ARG A 8 0.90 15.39 1.05
C ARG A 8 1.17 15.87 2.45
N ASP A 9 0.25 15.57 3.31
CA ASP A 9 0.32 15.81 4.74
C ASP A 9 0.68 14.53 5.49
N ARG A 10 1.18 14.68 6.68
CA ARG A 10 1.45 13.63 7.64
C ARG A 10 0.93 14.00 9.01
N CYS A 11 0.47 12.99 9.73
CA CYS A 11 0.27 13.04 11.17
C CYS A 11 1.22 12.04 11.83
N LYS A 12 1.63 12.28 13.06
CA LYS A 12 2.49 11.39 13.86
C LYS A 12 1.79 11.02 15.18
N THR A 13 2.02 9.80 15.59
CA THR A 13 1.69 9.34 16.94
C THR A 13 2.65 8.23 17.35
N THR A 14 2.87 8.05 18.64
CA THR A 14 3.55 6.89 19.22
C THR A 14 2.57 5.80 19.65
N ASP A 15 1.28 6.14 19.70
CA ASP A 15 0.20 5.23 20.03
C ASP A 15 -0.93 5.42 18.99
N PRO A 16 -1.23 4.40 18.14
CA PRO A 16 -2.28 4.50 17.12
C PRO A 16 -3.66 4.82 17.70
N TRP A 17 -3.92 4.47 18.95
CA TRP A 17 -5.17 4.74 19.67
C TRP A 17 -5.15 6.05 20.42
N GLY A 18 -3.98 6.69 20.51
CA GLY A 18 -3.75 7.93 21.23
C GLY A 18 -4.00 9.18 20.37
N LYS A 19 -3.47 10.29 20.84
CA LYS A 19 -3.56 11.58 20.16
C LYS A 19 -2.56 11.63 18.99
N TRP A 20 -3.05 12.00 17.84
CA TRP A 20 -2.25 12.28 16.65
C TRP A 20 -1.81 13.76 16.62
N SER A 21 -0.65 14.02 16.02
CA SER A 21 -0.20 15.38 15.78
C SER A 21 -1.12 16.11 14.80
N GLU A 22 -1.04 17.44 14.79
CA GLU A 22 -1.65 18.23 13.71
C GLU A 22 -1.03 17.85 12.36
N PRO A 23 -1.83 17.91 11.26
CA PRO A 23 -1.33 17.65 9.92
C PRO A 23 -0.24 18.64 9.50
N ALA A 24 0.89 18.10 9.01
CA ALA A 24 1.96 18.90 8.43
C ALA A 24 2.19 18.49 6.98
N TYR A 25 2.39 19.47 6.10
CA TYR A 25 2.59 19.21 4.68
C TYR A 25 4.05 18.88 4.37
N VAL A 26 4.29 17.71 3.78
CA VAL A 26 5.60 17.36 3.24
C VAL A 26 5.87 18.15 1.95
N ARG A 27 4.90 18.18 1.06
CA ARG A 27 4.92 19.03 -0.15
C ARG A 27 3.50 19.30 -0.65
N LYS A 28 3.21 20.53 -1.02
CA LYS A 28 1.95 20.91 -1.68
C LYS A 28 2.09 20.72 -3.18
N VAL A 29 1.59 19.61 -3.71
CA VAL A 29 1.62 19.29 -5.15
C VAL A 29 0.30 18.72 -5.61
N VAL A 30 -0.02 18.93 -6.89
CA VAL A 30 -1.18 18.33 -7.54
C VAL A 30 -0.76 16.98 -8.17
N GLY A 31 -1.61 15.98 -8.06
CA GLY A 31 -1.50 14.73 -8.79
C GLY A 31 -0.61 13.65 -8.20
N TRP A 32 0.19 13.91 -7.19
CA TRP A 32 0.87 12.86 -6.46
C TRP A 32 -0.14 12.01 -5.71
N ILE A 33 -0.01 10.69 -5.83
CA ILE A 33 -0.82 9.70 -5.11
C ILE A 33 0.08 8.65 -4.47
N ASP A 34 -0.47 7.92 -3.51
CA ASP A 34 0.13 6.74 -2.89
C ASP A 34 1.57 6.97 -2.36
N PRO A 35 1.82 8.00 -1.57
CA PRO A 35 3.16 8.25 -1.05
C PRO A 35 3.59 7.13 -0.11
N CYS A 36 4.82 6.63 -0.29
CA CYS A 36 5.45 5.69 0.62
C CYS A 36 6.78 6.29 1.10
N PRO A 37 6.90 6.69 2.35
CA PRO A 37 8.16 7.08 2.94
C PRO A 37 9.03 5.85 3.22
N PHE A 38 10.33 6.04 3.13
CA PHE A 38 11.34 5.01 3.40
C PHE A 38 12.54 5.64 4.08
N TRP A 39 13.08 4.97 5.10
CA TRP A 39 14.30 5.36 5.81
C TRP A 39 15.37 4.35 5.52
N ASP A 40 16.49 4.81 4.95
CA ASP A 40 17.62 3.96 4.65
C ASP A 40 18.55 3.82 5.87
N GLU A 41 19.42 2.81 5.84
CA GLU A 41 20.38 2.49 6.89
C GLU A 41 21.43 3.59 7.10
N ASP A 42 21.65 4.44 6.10
CA ASP A 42 22.56 5.60 6.19
C ASP A 42 21.91 6.84 6.84
N GLY A 43 20.66 6.70 7.33
CA GLY A 43 19.90 7.76 7.99
C GLY A 43 19.20 8.72 7.04
N LYS A 44 19.33 8.55 5.73
CA LYS A 44 18.56 9.33 4.76
C LYS A 44 17.14 8.80 4.64
N ALA A 45 16.23 9.68 4.25
CA ALA A 45 14.85 9.33 4.02
C ALA A 45 14.40 9.75 2.61
N TYR A 46 13.51 8.94 2.05
CA TYR A 46 13.01 9.10 0.70
C TYR A 46 11.49 8.91 0.69
N MET A 47 10.83 9.46 -0.31
CA MET A 47 9.41 9.22 -0.56
C MET A 47 9.21 8.85 -2.02
N VAL A 48 8.69 7.65 -2.27
CA VAL A 48 8.24 7.25 -3.60
C VAL A 48 6.76 7.57 -3.76
N THR A 49 6.38 8.09 -4.94
CA THR A 49 4.99 8.46 -5.26
C THR A 49 4.62 8.01 -6.67
N ALA A 50 3.32 7.83 -6.90
CA ALA A 50 2.73 7.65 -8.22
C ALA A 50 1.92 8.89 -8.63
N PHE A 51 1.26 8.85 -9.81
CA PHE A 51 0.54 9.99 -10.37
C PHE A 51 -0.90 9.65 -10.75
N ALA A 52 -1.81 10.56 -10.43
CA ALA A 52 -3.21 10.47 -10.80
C ALA A 52 -3.49 11.19 -12.11
N ARG A 53 -3.74 10.44 -13.21
CA ARG A 53 -4.06 11.01 -14.53
C ARG A 53 -5.22 12.01 -14.49
N SER A 54 -6.23 11.75 -13.67
CA SER A 54 -7.39 12.64 -13.52
C SER A 54 -7.05 14.03 -12.98
N ARG A 55 -5.84 14.22 -12.44
CA ARG A 55 -5.38 15.47 -11.82
C ARG A 55 -4.36 16.22 -12.67
N ILE A 56 -3.47 15.50 -13.35
CA ILE A 56 -2.33 16.10 -14.06
C ILE A 56 -2.16 15.59 -15.50
N GLY A 57 -3.09 14.75 -16.00
CA GLY A 57 -3.09 14.31 -17.40
C GLY A 57 -2.26 13.08 -17.71
N PHE A 58 -1.36 12.62 -16.82
CA PHE A 58 -0.56 11.40 -16.98
C PHE A 58 -0.59 10.50 -15.74
N LYS A 59 -0.17 9.25 -15.92
CA LYS A 59 -0.03 8.20 -14.90
C LYS A 59 1.06 7.24 -15.31
N SER A 60 1.16 6.07 -14.69
CA SER A 60 2.10 4.99 -15.07
C SER A 60 3.57 5.34 -14.86
N MET A 61 3.87 6.26 -13.99
CA MET A 61 5.22 6.67 -13.64
C MET A 61 5.40 6.69 -12.13
N LEU A 62 6.63 6.39 -11.67
CA LEU A 62 7.02 6.53 -10.28
C LEU A 62 8.06 7.63 -10.13
N TYR A 63 7.99 8.33 -9.01
CA TYR A 63 8.81 9.47 -8.69
C TYR A 63 9.41 9.34 -7.29
N MET A 64 10.66 9.70 -7.14
CA MET A 64 11.38 9.65 -5.87
C MET A 64 11.81 11.04 -5.45
N SER A 65 11.49 11.41 -4.22
CA SER A 65 11.98 12.63 -3.58
C SER A 65 12.76 12.28 -2.32
N PRO A 66 13.98 12.78 -2.13
CA PRO A 66 14.60 12.80 -0.82
C PRO A 66 13.80 13.71 0.11
N ILE A 67 13.60 13.28 1.34
CA ILE A 67 12.80 13.99 2.34
C ILE A 67 13.58 14.15 3.64
N GLU A 68 13.17 15.12 4.44
CA GLU A 68 13.62 15.21 5.82
C GLU A 68 13.28 13.92 6.58
N PRO A 69 14.19 13.37 7.39
CA PRO A 69 13.93 12.11 8.12
C PRO A 69 12.71 12.17 9.05
N ASP A 70 12.31 13.35 9.46
CA ASP A 70 11.09 13.56 10.25
C ASP A 70 9.84 13.76 9.38
N CYS A 71 9.97 13.66 8.05
CA CYS A 71 8.95 13.95 7.04
C CYS A 71 8.38 15.38 7.13
N SER A 72 9.15 16.35 7.53
CA SER A 72 8.71 17.76 7.58
C SER A 72 8.73 18.45 6.22
N GLY A 73 9.46 17.92 5.25
CA GLY A 73 9.57 18.50 3.91
C GLY A 73 10.33 17.61 2.94
N VAL A 74 10.40 18.03 1.68
CA VAL A 74 11.31 17.50 0.67
C VAL A 74 12.64 18.24 0.70
N LEU A 75 13.74 17.56 0.45
CA LEU A 75 15.08 18.15 0.42
C LEU A 75 15.44 18.75 -0.94
N ASP A 76 14.84 18.22 -2.01
CA ASP A 76 14.99 18.73 -3.38
C ASP A 76 13.76 18.44 -4.23
N ASP A 77 13.84 18.74 -5.53
CA ASP A 77 12.73 18.49 -6.45
C ASP A 77 12.48 17.01 -6.74
N GLY A 78 13.42 16.12 -6.45
CA GLY A 78 13.31 14.69 -6.77
C GLY A 78 13.42 14.40 -8.26
N GLN A 79 13.12 13.14 -8.65
CA GLN A 79 13.20 12.72 -10.06
C GLN A 79 12.28 11.56 -10.38
N PHE A 80 11.94 11.40 -11.66
CA PHE A 80 11.31 10.19 -12.16
C PHE A 80 12.30 9.02 -12.09
N ILE A 81 11.85 7.91 -11.54
CA ILE A 81 12.68 6.71 -11.34
C ILE A 81 12.23 5.52 -12.19
N TYR A 82 11.01 5.54 -12.68
CA TYR A 82 10.46 4.46 -13.48
C TYR A 82 9.32 4.96 -14.39
N ASP A 83 9.35 4.52 -15.65
CA ASP A 83 8.31 4.74 -16.64
C ASP A 83 7.68 3.41 -17.03
N GLY A 84 6.46 3.16 -16.58
CA GLY A 84 5.71 1.94 -16.81
C GLY A 84 4.73 2.00 -17.99
N HIS A 85 4.76 3.03 -18.83
CA HIS A 85 3.78 3.17 -19.92
C HIS A 85 3.78 1.97 -20.87
N ALA A 86 4.94 1.40 -21.16
CA ALA A 86 5.07 0.29 -22.10
C ALA A 86 4.79 -1.08 -21.48
N THR A 87 5.25 -1.35 -20.27
CA THR A 87 5.28 -2.69 -19.66
C THR A 87 4.39 -2.82 -18.44
N GLN A 88 4.23 -1.74 -17.66
CA GLN A 88 3.48 -1.70 -16.40
C GLN A 88 2.45 -0.56 -16.40
N PRO A 89 1.50 -0.55 -17.35
CA PRO A 89 0.52 0.52 -17.47
C PRO A 89 -0.28 0.65 -16.16
N THR A 90 -0.54 1.89 -15.76
CA THR A 90 -1.25 2.20 -14.51
C THR A 90 -0.48 1.74 -13.25
N ILE A 91 0.86 1.65 -13.30
CA ILE A 91 1.63 1.38 -12.10
C ILE A 91 1.38 2.49 -11.05
N GLU A 92 1.04 2.07 -9.83
CA GLU A 92 0.67 2.96 -8.72
C GLU A 92 0.93 2.26 -7.38
N GLY A 93 0.53 2.83 -6.25
CA GLY A 93 0.62 2.19 -4.95
C GLY A 93 2.02 1.72 -4.50
N PRO A 94 3.11 2.41 -4.83
CA PRO A 94 4.46 1.91 -4.55
C PRO A 94 4.70 1.73 -3.06
N LYS A 95 5.38 0.63 -2.71
CA LYS A 95 5.91 0.37 -1.35
C LYS A 95 7.38 0.03 -1.49
N LEU A 96 8.24 0.85 -0.87
CA LEU A 96 9.69 0.73 -0.96
C LEU A 96 10.25 -0.04 0.24
N TYR A 97 11.10 -1.01 -0.05
CA TYR A 97 11.78 -1.86 0.93
C TYR A 97 13.25 -2.02 0.57
N LYS A 98 14.06 -2.49 1.53
CA LYS A 98 15.44 -2.90 1.32
C LYS A 98 15.67 -4.30 1.89
N ARG A 99 16.35 -5.16 1.13
CA ARG A 99 16.71 -6.53 1.55
C ARG A 99 17.93 -7.00 0.76
N ASN A 100 18.87 -7.62 1.46
CA ASN A 100 20.08 -8.21 0.85
C ASN A 100 20.85 -7.25 -0.09
N GLY A 101 20.89 -5.95 0.26
CA GLY A 101 21.58 -4.92 -0.55
C GLY A 101 20.85 -4.52 -1.83
N TYR A 102 19.59 -4.94 -1.99
CA TYR A 102 18.70 -4.46 -3.04
C TYR A 102 17.59 -3.58 -2.46
N TYR A 103 17.19 -2.57 -3.22
CA TYR A 103 15.95 -1.83 -3.05
C TYR A 103 14.86 -2.53 -3.86
N TYR A 104 13.66 -2.58 -3.30
CA TYR A 104 12.47 -3.18 -3.93
C TYR A 104 11.34 -2.18 -3.90
N ILE A 105 10.67 -1.99 -5.04
CA ILE A 105 9.40 -1.28 -5.07
C ILE A 105 8.31 -2.28 -5.46
N PHE A 106 7.44 -2.59 -4.52
CA PHE A 106 6.21 -3.35 -4.78
C PHE A 106 5.16 -2.38 -5.25
N ALA A 107 4.70 -2.53 -6.48
CA ALA A 107 3.71 -1.64 -7.08
C ALA A 107 2.76 -2.42 -7.99
N PRO A 108 1.44 -2.32 -7.79
CA PRO A 108 0.48 -2.92 -8.70
C PRO A 108 0.43 -2.16 -10.02
N ALA A 109 0.10 -2.89 -11.09
CA ALA A 109 -0.11 -2.33 -12.43
C ALA A 109 -1.34 -2.95 -13.10
N GLY A 110 -1.71 -2.51 -14.29
CA GLY A 110 -2.84 -3.03 -15.07
C GLY A 110 -4.22 -2.58 -14.60
N GLY A 111 -4.31 -1.88 -13.47
CA GLY A 111 -5.58 -1.38 -12.89
C GLY A 111 -6.25 -2.34 -11.90
N VAL A 112 -7.27 -1.85 -11.23
CA VAL A 112 -7.86 -2.47 -10.02
C VAL A 112 -8.52 -3.82 -10.28
N LYS A 113 -9.11 -4.02 -11.45
CA LYS A 113 -9.81 -5.29 -11.79
C LYS A 113 -8.94 -6.28 -12.56
N PRO A 114 -8.28 -5.88 -13.67
CA PRO A 114 -7.49 -6.81 -14.47
C PRO A 114 -6.01 -6.82 -14.09
N GLY A 115 -5.60 -6.08 -13.07
CA GLY A 115 -4.20 -5.82 -12.76
C GLY A 115 -3.45 -6.98 -12.12
N TRP A 116 -2.21 -6.70 -11.80
CA TRP A 116 -1.26 -7.62 -11.21
C TRP A 116 -0.32 -6.88 -10.26
N GLN A 117 0.43 -7.63 -9.46
CA GLN A 117 1.49 -7.09 -8.62
C GLN A 117 2.82 -7.18 -9.36
N THR A 118 3.45 -6.04 -9.56
CA THR A 118 4.82 -5.92 -10.04
C THR A 118 5.77 -5.64 -8.90
N VAL A 119 6.99 -6.12 -9.02
CA VAL A 119 8.12 -5.74 -8.18
C VAL A 119 9.24 -5.21 -9.06
N LEU A 120 9.74 -4.05 -8.70
CA LEU A 120 10.94 -3.45 -9.26
C LEU A 120 12.09 -3.70 -8.30
N ARG A 121 13.27 -4.09 -8.80
CA ARG A 121 14.47 -4.36 -8.00
C ARG A 121 15.66 -3.59 -8.53
N SER A 122 16.48 -3.00 -7.65
CA SER A 122 17.73 -2.33 -8.01
C SER A 122 18.73 -2.34 -6.85
N LYS A 123 20.00 -2.23 -7.16
CA LYS A 123 21.05 -1.95 -6.17
C LYS A 123 21.21 -0.47 -5.84
N ASN A 124 20.58 0.39 -6.61
CA ASN A 124 20.57 1.83 -6.38
C ASN A 124 19.12 2.30 -6.19
N ILE A 125 18.88 3.14 -5.20
CA ILE A 125 17.52 3.64 -4.87
C ILE A 125 16.86 4.42 -6.01
N TYR A 126 17.64 4.96 -6.94
CA TYR A 126 17.16 5.64 -8.13
C TYR A 126 17.12 4.76 -9.39
N GLY A 127 17.47 3.48 -9.28
CA GLY A 127 17.56 2.56 -10.41
C GLY A 127 18.96 2.50 -11.04
N PRO A 128 19.14 1.90 -12.24
CA PRO A 128 18.07 1.34 -13.06
C PRO A 128 17.35 0.15 -12.38
N TRP A 129 16.08 -0.03 -12.73
CA TRP A 129 15.23 -1.04 -12.13
C TRP A 129 15.05 -2.25 -13.07
N GLU A 130 15.25 -3.45 -12.51
CA GLU A 130 14.74 -4.70 -13.08
C GLU A 130 13.28 -4.85 -12.67
N GLU A 131 12.41 -5.32 -13.58
CA GLU A 131 10.99 -5.50 -13.30
C GLU A 131 10.55 -6.95 -13.40
N LYS A 132 9.60 -7.37 -12.55
CA LYS A 132 8.99 -8.69 -12.60
C LYS A 132 7.54 -8.63 -12.11
N ILE A 133 6.63 -9.28 -12.82
CA ILE A 133 5.28 -9.57 -12.32
C ILE A 133 5.39 -10.78 -11.38
N VAL A 134 4.92 -10.64 -10.15
CA VAL A 134 5.10 -11.64 -9.09
C VAL A 134 3.79 -12.24 -8.57
N LEU A 135 2.66 -11.61 -8.88
CA LEU A 135 1.34 -12.12 -8.55
C LEU A 135 0.30 -11.60 -9.55
N HIS A 136 -0.48 -12.48 -10.12
CA HIS A 136 -1.64 -12.15 -10.95
C HIS A 136 -2.83 -13.04 -10.57
N GLN A 137 -4.02 -12.79 -11.11
CA GLN A 137 -5.21 -13.59 -10.82
C GLN A 137 -5.00 -15.10 -11.04
N GLY A 138 -4.34 -15.48 -12.14
CA GLY A 138 -4.21 -16.89 -12.53
C GLY A 138 -5.55 -17.58 -12.66
N ASN A 139 -5.65 -18.79 -12.12
CA ASN A 139 -6.88 -19.58 -12.07
C ASN A 139 -7.73 -19.30 -10.81
N SER A 140 -7.30 -18.37 -9.95
CA SER A 140 -8.01 -18.05 -8.73
C SER A 140 -9.25 -17.15 -9.00
N PRO A 141 -10.25 -17.15 -8.10
CA PRO A 141 -11.37 -16.21 -8.20
C PRO A 141 -11.00 -14.78 -7.73
N VAL A 142 -9.76 -14.55 -7.28
CA VAL A 142 -9.30 -13.26 -6.75
C VAL A 142 -8.66 -12.46 -7.86
N ASN A 143 -9.41 -11.55 -8.45
CA ASN A 143 -8.95 -10.69 -9.53
C ASN A 143 -8.04 -9.55 -9.03
N GLY A 144 -7.21 -9.05 -9.90
CA GLY A 144 -6.48 -7.80 -9.80
C GLY A 144 -5.83 -7.51 -8.43
N PRO A 145 -4.82 -8.30 -7.97
CA PRO A 145 -4.11 -7.97 -6.75
C PRO A 145 -3.62 -6.52 -6.79
N HIS A 146 -4.02 -5.71 -5.78
CA HIS A 146 -3.79 -4.27 -5.85
C HIS A 146 -3.43 -3.68 -4.49
N GLN A 147 -2.66 -2.59 -4.48
CA GLN A 147 -2.21 -1.86 -3.29
C GLN A 147 -1.57 -2.78 -2.23
N GLY A 148 -0.74 -3.72 -2.70
CA GLY A 148 -0.14 -4.72 -1.84
C GLY A 148 1.02 -4.21 -1.00
N ALA A 149 1.32 -4.97 0.07
CA ALA A 149 2.44 -4.72 0.96
C ALA A 149 3.05 -6.04 1.43
N TRP A 150 4.37 -6.13 1.40
CA TRP A 150 5.11 -7.19 2.07
C TRP A 150 5.11 -6.91 3.57
N VAL A 151 4.84 -7.94 4.34
CA VAL A 151 4.90 -7.94 5.81
C VAL A 151 5.60 -9.21 6.27
N ASP A 152 6.32 -9.11 7.37
CA ASP A 152 6.98 -10.25 8.02
C ASP A 152 6.42 -10.48 9.42
N THR A 153 6.53 -11.73 9.89
CA THR A 153 6.19 -12.08 11.26
C THR A 153 7.44 -12.03 12.15
N PRO A 154 7.28 -11.95 13.48
CA PRO A 154 8.40 -12.04 14.42
C PRO A 154 9.27 -13.30 14.23
N ASP A 155 8.68 -14.39 13.74
CA ASP A 155 9.37 -15.68 13.47
C ASP A 155 10.05 -15.70 12.10
N GLY A 156 10.04 -14.59 11.34
CA GLY A 156 10.70 -14.48 10.05
C GLY A 156 9.95 -15.12 8.88
N GLN A 157 8.63 -15.28 8.97
CA GLN A 157 7.80 -15.68 7.83
C GLN A 157 7.42 -14.45 7.01
N ASP A 158 7.50 -14.56 5.69
CA ASP A 158 7.11 -13.50 4.78
C ASP A 158 5.66 -13.70 4.30
N TRP A 159 4.91 -12.60 4.24
CA TRP A 159 3.52 -12.57 3.81
C TRP A 159 3.26 -11.36 2.93
N PHE A 160 2.22 -11.44 2.12
CA PHE A 160 1.81 -10.35 1.23
C PHE A 160 0.34 -10.00 1.42
N LEU A 161 0.07 -8.77 1.83
CA LEU A 161 -1.29 -8.22 1.89
C LEU A 161 -1.63 -7.56 0.57
N HIS A 162 -2.84 -7.76 0.07
CA HIS A 162 -3.39 -7.02 -1.06
C HIS A 162 -4.92 -6.95 -0.97
N PHE A 163 -5.54 -6.11 -1.78
CA PHE A 163 -6.99 -6.16 -1.89
C PHE A 163 -7.45 -6.72 -3.25
N GLN A 164 -8.72 -7.12 -3.27
CA GLN A 164 -9.52 -7.44 -4.44
C GLN A 164 -10.69 -6.45 -4.53
N ASP A 165 -10.98 -5.90 -5.71
CA ASP A 165 -12.17 -5.07 -5.94
C ASP A 165 -13.38 -5.98 -6.26
N VAL A 166 -14.38 -5.96 -5.39
CA VAL A 166 -15.59 -6.79 -5.48
C VAL A 166 -16.85 -5.92 -5.71
N GLY A 167 -16.69 -4.84 -6.44
CA GLY A 167 -17.82 -3.97 -6.81
C GLY A 167 -18.52 -3.38 -5.58
N ASN A 168 -19.79 -3.73 -5.37
CA ASN A 168 -20.60 -3.17 -4.26
C ASN A 168 -20.11 -3.60 -2.87
N ALA A 169 -19.38 -4.72 -2.76
CA ALA A 169 -18.76 -5.14 -1.52
C ALA A 169 -17.46 -4.39 -1.22
N GLY A 170 -17.00 -3.55 -2.14
CA GLY A 170 -15.80 -2.74 -1.96
C GLY A 170 -14.50 -3.52 -2.16
N ARG A 171 -13.50 -3.17 -1.37
CA ARG A 171 -12.13 -3.72 -1.47
C ARG A 171 -11.87 -4.71 -0.36
N ILE A 172 -11.95 -5.98 -0.68
CA ILE A 172 -11.72 -7.08 0.27
C ILE A 172 -10.22 -7.36 0.37
N VAL A 173 -9.70 -7.38 1.59
CA VAL A 173 -8.27 -7.62 1.86
C VAL A 173 -8.00 -9.12 1.93
N HIS A 174 -6.92 -9.54 1.28
CA HIS A 174 -6.38 -10.89 1.28
C HIS A 174 -4.97 -10.92 1.84
N LEU A 175 -4.61 -12.01 2.50
CA LEU A 175 -3.26 -12.33 2.94
C LEU A 175 -2.76 -13.54 2.15
N GLN A 176 -1.61 -13.41 1.49
CA GLN A 176 -1.00 -14.46 0.70
C GLN A 176 0.31 -14.94 1.34
N PRO A 177 0.64 -16.23 1.27
CA PRO A 177 1.98 -16.69 1.60
C PRO A 177 2.99 -16.07 0.65
N MET A 178 4.18 -15.81 1.15
CA MET A 178 5.28 -15.27 0.36
C MET A 178 6.60 -15.89 0.82
N HIS A 179 7.52 -16.08 -0.10
CA HIS A 179 8.90 -16.44 0.18
C HIS A 179 9.83 -15.80 -0.84
N TRP A 180 11.13 -15.92 -0.66
CA TRP A 180 12.12 -15.33 -1.54
C TRP A 180 12.92 -16.41 -2.27
N GLU A 181 13.07 -16.25 -3.59
CA GLU A 181 13.90 -17.09 -4.44
C GLU A 181 14.80 -16.21 -5.32
N ASN A 182 16.12 -16.41 -5.26
CA ASN A 182 17.09 -15.64 -6.04
C ASN A 182 16.91 -14.11 -5.91
N ASP A 183 16.63 -13.65 -4.68
CA ASP A 183 16.34 -12.25 -4.38
C ASP A 183 15.12 -11.69 -5.14
N TRP A 184 14.14 -12.54 -5.47
CA TRP A 184 12.81 -12.16 -5.93
C TRP A 184 11.72 -12.74 -5.02
N PRO A 185 10.66 -11.97 -4.74
CA PRO A 185 9.53 -12.51 -4.00
C PRO A 185 8.72 -13.46 -4.89
N VAL A 186 8.31 -14.57 -4.32
CA VAL A 186 7.33 -15.50 -4.87
C VAL A 186 6.09 -15.43 -3.99
N ILE A 187 4.97 -14.97 -4.55
CA ILE A 187 3.77 -14.63 -3.79
C ILE A 187 2.63 -15.57 -4.18
N GLY A 188 1.85 -16.05 -3.21
CA GLY A 188 0.73 -16.94 -3.45
C GLY A 188 1.15 -18.38 -3.67
N VAL A 189 0.46 -19.04 -4.57
CA VAL A 189 0.65 -20.47 -4.90
C VAL A 189 0.79 -20.67 -6.40
N ASN A 190 1.11 -21.91 -6.82
CA ASN A 190 1.18 -22.32 -8.23
C ASN A 190 2.08 -21.41 -9.08
N ALA A 191 3.19 -20.95 -8.52
CA ALA A 191 4.07 -20.00 -9.21
C ALA A 191 4.71 -20.63 -10.45
N VAL A 192 4.62 -19.90 -11.58
CA VAL A 192 5.33 -20.21 -12.83
C VAL A 192 6.27 -19.05 -13.10
N ASP A 193 7.56 -19.34 -13.29
CA ASP A 193 8.61 -18.33 -13.45
C ASP A 193 8.62 -17.25 -12.35
N GLY A 194 8.21 -17.66 -11.13
CA GLY A 194 8.15 -16.80 -9.95
C GLY A 194 6.95 -15.85 -9.90
N CYS A 195 5.97 -16.00 -10.78
CA CYS A 195 4.67 -15.32 -10.72
C CYS A 195 3.61 -16.30 -10.21
N GLY A 196 3.08 -16.05 -9.01
CA GLY A 196 2.05 -16.90 -8.40
C GLY A 196 0.63 -16.38 -8.61
N GLU A 197 -0.32 -17.09 -8.01
CA GLU A 197 -1.73 -16.73 -7.98
C GLU A 197 -2.27 -16.72 -6.53
N PRO A 198 -3.29 -15.91 -6.21
CA PRO A 198 -3.86 -15.85 -4.87
C PRO A 198 -4.48 -17.17 -4.43
N VAL A 199 -4.37 -17.48 -3.13
CA VAL A 199 -5.03 -18.60 -2.49
C VAL A 199 -6.05 -18.10 -1.45
N LEU A 200 -7.23 -18.75 -1.38
CA LEU A 200 -8.29 -18.37 -0.44
C LEU A 200 -8.17 -19.05 0.92
N ARG A 201 -7.40 -20.14 1.03
CA ARG A 201 -7.17 -20.87 2.26
C ARG A 201 -5.71 -21.29 2.36
N TYR A 202 -5.10 -20.95 3.47
CA TYR A 202 -3.71 -21.29 3.75
C TYR A 202 -3.49 -21.48 5.25
N LYS A 203 -2.35 -22.05 5.65
CA LYS A 203 -1.96 -22.15 7.05
C LYS A 203 -1.87 -20.72 7.63
N LYS A 204 -2.44 -20.51 8.81
CA LYS A 204 -2.36 -19.23 9.51
C LYS A 204 -0.88 -18.87 9.79
N PRO A 205 -0.47 -17.58 9.70
CA PRO A 205 0.86 -17.14 10.12
C PRO A 205 1.19 -17.56 11.56
N GLU A 206 2.41 -17.96 11.78
CA GLU A 206 2.94 -18.14 13.13
C GLU A 206 3.34 -16.78 13.69
N VAL A 207 2.71 -16.37 14.79
CA VAL A 207 2.96 -15.04 15.40
C VAL A 207 3.38 -15.14 16.86
N GLY A 208 3.80 -16.35 17.29
CA GLY A 208 4.31 -16.60 18.64
C GLY A 208 3.28 -16.55 19.77
N ALA A 209 2.04 -16.15 19.48
CA ALA A 209 0.96 -16.05 20.46
C ALA A 209 -0.40 -16.44 19.84
N ALA A 210 -1.29 -16.97 20.67
CA ALA A 210 -2.68 -17.19 20.29
C ALA A 210 -3.48 -15.90 20.55
N TYR A 211 -4.02 -15.33 19.49
CA TYR A 211 -4.95 -14.21 19.60
C TYR A 211 -6.38 -14.71 19.40
N PRO A 212 -7.36 -14.20 20.18
CA PRO A 212 -8.76 -14.49 19.91
C PRO A 212 -9.13 -13.98 18.51
N ILE A 213 -10.09 -14.65 17.89
CA ILE A 213 -10.73 -14.11 16.69
C ILE A 213 -11.60 -12.96 17.19
N ASP A 214 -11.24 -11.76 16.78
CA ASP A 214 -11.98 -10.53 17.07
C ASP A 214 -12.43 -9.92 15.74
N THR A 215 -13.73 -9.67 15.61
CA THR A 215 -14.34 -9.03 14.46
C THR A 215 -15.16 -7.85 14.93
N PRO A 216 -15.24 -6.75 14.17
CA PRO A 216 -16.20 -5.69 14.47
C PRO A 216 -17.62 -6.28 14.61
N GLU A 217 -18.39 -5.74 15.52
CA GLU A 217 -19.79 -6.13 15.68
C GLU A 217 -20.58 -5.85 14.40
N ASP A 218 -21.45 -6.79 13.99
CA ASP A 218 -22.28 -6.65 12.81
C ASP A 218 -23.54 -5.80 13.05
N SER A 219 -23.87 -5.59 14.32
CA SER A 219 -25.07 -4.87 14.75
C SER A 219 -24.71 -3.87 15.84
N ASP A 220 -25.53 -2.85 16.00
CA ASP A 220 -25.42 -1.84 17.05
C ASP A 220 -26.80 -1.62 17.68
N PHE A 221 -26.90 -1.75 18.98
CA PHE A 221 -28.12 -1.47 19.74
C PHE A 221 -28.16 -0.03 20.26
N PHE A 222 -27.13 0.77 19.95
CA PHE A 222 -27.02 2.20 20.32
C PHE A 222 -27.09 2.45 21.83
N GLU A 223 -26.58 1.52 22.63
CA GLU A 223 -26.60 1.61 24.11
C GLU A 223 -25.51 2.55 24.67
N GLY A 224 -24.59 3.00 23.84
CA GLY A 224 -23.49 3.89 24.23
C GLY A 224 -23.68 5.34 23.83
N ASP A 225 -22.77 6.19 24.27
CA ASP A 225 -22.69 7.60 23.88
C ASP A 225 -21.87 7.85 22.60
N ARG A 226 -21.38 6.79 21.95
CA ARG A 226 -20.55 6.84 20.75
C ARG A 226 -20.90 5.72 19.79
N LEU A 227 -20.80 6.02 18.50
CA LEU A 227 -20.88 4.99 17.46
C LEU A 227 -19.64 4.10 17.48
N GLY A 228 -19.85 2.80 17.36
CA GLY A 228 -18.77 1.81 17.27
C GLY A 228 -18.00 1.87 15.93
N LEU A 229 -16.93 1.07 15.80
CA LEU A 229 -16.05 1.05 14.62
C LEU A 229 -16.73 0.52 13.36
N GLN A 230 -17.86 -0.19 13.47
CA GLN A 230 -18.68 -0.65 12.36
C GLN A 230 -19.36 0.51 11.61
N TRP A 231 -19.44 1.69 12.23
CA TRP A 231 -20.04 2.89 11.62
C TRP A 231 -18.98 3.72 10.92
N GLN A 232 -19.23 4.06 9.67
CA GLN A 232 -18.37 4.91 8.87
C GLN A 232 -19.17 5.99 8.14
N TRP A 233 -18.60 7.17 8.07
CA TRP A 233 -19.21 8.31 7.39
C TRP A 233 -18.69 8.44 5.97
N ASN A 234 -19.61 8.69 5.03
CA ASN A 234 -19.22 9.07 3.69
C ASN A 234 -18.76 10.53 3.68
N ALA A 235 -17.46 10.73 3.74
CA ALA A 235 -16.78 12.02 3.89
C ALA A 235 -16.91 12.63 5.31
N ASN A 236 -16.67 13.94 5.45
CA ASN A 236 -16.74 14.60 6.74
C ASN A 236 -18.20 14.75 7.18
N TYR A 237 -18.52 14.16 8.29
CA TYR A 237 -19.84 14.31 8.88
C TYR A 237 -19.95 15.63 9.66
N LYS A 238 -21.18 16.03 9.93
CA LYS A 238 -21.53 17.09 10.85
C LYS A 238 -22.19 16.48 12.08
N LYS A 239 -21.92 17.04 13.26
CA LYS A 239 -22.44 16.53 14.53
C LYS A 239 -23.97 16.46 14.58
N GLU A 240 -24.64 17.38 13.87
CA GLU A 240 -26.10 17.44 13.80
C GLU A 240 -26.74 16.34 12.92
N TRP A 241 -25.97 15.44 12.33
CA TRP A 241 -26.53 14.38 11.49
C TRP A 241 -26.98 13.15 12.26
N TYR A 242 -26.59 13.03 13.50
CA TYR A 242 -27.02 11.95 14.37
C TYR A 242 -27.01 12.38 15.84
N ASP A 243 -27.80 11.69 16.66
CA ASP A 243 -27.87 11.83 18.10
C ASP A 243 -28.03 10.42 18.70
N LEU A 244 -27.32 10.16 19.79
CA LEU A 244 -27.46 8.93 20.57
C LEU A 244 -28.09 9.33 21.88
N LYS A 245 -29.31 8.83 22.16
CA LYS A 245 -30.09 9.15 23.36
C LYS A 245 -30.12 7.98 24.31
#